data_7fc1624d7da4f1edd95776acc4696acf
#
_entry.id   7fc1624d7da4f1edd95776acc4696acf
#
_cell.length_a   1.000
_cell.length_b   1.000
_cell.length_c   1.000
_cell.angle_alpha   90.00
_cell.angle_beta   90.00
_cell.angle_gamma   90.00
#
_symmetry.space_group_name_H-M   'P 1'
#
loop_
_entity.id
_entity.type
_entity.pdbx_description
1 polymer ?
#
loop_
_entity_poly.entity_id
_entity_poly.type
_entity_poly.pdbx_seq_one_letter_code
_entity_poly.pdbx_strand_id
1 'polypeptide(L)'
;MNKVINIKSKKAINEIKQFQNKKYSRLDIRFENVHLREINKLLPFSLFEKNDLFINSDTLWELMQPIGKTGTHNYHGLTPDDIFNALNSLEEPYCIFKVKNERYAVIPVYISSHNEYLMVVIETSCGLITNANANINKIVTIYPKSNINKHLTKIKNDDILYIKK
;
A
#
# COMPACT_ATOMS: atom_id res chain seq x y z
N MET A 1 -3.79 -1.23 -21.12
CA MET A 1 -4.43 -2.44 -20.56
C MET A 1 -4.16 -2.52 -19.06
N ASN A 2 -5.19 -2.85 -18.29
CA ASN A 2 -5.05 -2.96 -16.82
C ASN A 2 -4.99 -4.43 -16.42
N LYS A 3 -4.21 -4.72 -15.41
CA LYS A 3 -4.21 -6.04 -14.75
C LYS A 3 -5.07 -5.97 -13.50
N VAL A 4 -5.87 -7.01 -13.27
CA VAL A 4 -6.69 -7.13 -12.06
C VAL A 4 -6.19 -8.32 -11.25
N ILE A 5 -5.95 -8.10 -9.96
CA ILE A 5 -5.56 -9.15 -9.02
C ILE A 5 -6.59 -9.17 -7.89
N ASN A 6 -7.27 -10.30 -7.72
CA ASN A 6 -8.18 -10.51 -6.61
C ASN A 6 -7.35 -10.92 -5.39
N ILE A 7 -7.21 -10.01 -4.42
CA ILE A 7 -6.34 -10.22 -3.27
C ILE A 7 -6.85 -11.33 -2.33
N LYS A 8 -8.10 -11.76 -2.45
CA LYS A 8 -8.65 -12.88 -1.69
C LYS A 8 -8.44 -14.23 -2.38
N SER A 9 -7.96 -14.23 -3.63
CA SER A 9 -7.72 -15.45 -4.39
C SER A 9 -6.42 -16.12 -3.97
N LYS A 10 -6.40 -17.45 -3.98
CA LYS A 10 -5.18 -18.24 -3.75
C LYS A 10 -4.11 -17.98 -4.81
N LYS A 11 -4.50 -17.47 -5.98
CA LYS A 11 -3.58 -17.16 -7.08
C LYS A 11 -2.87 -15.82 -6.91
N ALA A 12 -3.31 -14.98 -5.97
CA ALA A 12 -2.82 -13.61 -5.86
C ALA A 12 -1.31 -13.53 -5.64
N ILE A 13 -0.76 -14.38 -4.78
CA ILE A 13 0.70 -14.38 -4.51
C ILE A 13 1.48 -14.64 -5.78
N ASN A 14 1.07 -15.64 -6.56
CA ASN A 14 1.76 -15.97 -7.83
C ASN A 14 1.59 -14.85 -8.86
N GLU A 15 0.44 -14.20 -8.91
CA GLU A 15 0.22 -13.06 -9.79
C GLU A 15 1.12 -11.87 -9.41
N ILE A 16 1.26 -11.59 -8.11
CA ILE A 16 2.18 -10.55 -7.63
C ILE A 16 3.63 -10.92 -7.97
N LYS A 17 3.99 -12.20 -7.81
CA LYS A 17 5.35 -12.69 -8.10
C LYS A 17 5.76 -12.49 -9.55
N GLN A 18 4.82 -12.52 -10.48
CA GLN A 18 5.12 -12.23 -11.89
C GLN A 18 5.69 -10.84 -12.06
N PHE A 19 5.24 -9.87 -11.25
CA PHE A 19 5.73 -8.50 -11.28
C PHE A 19 7.07 -8.32 -10.57
N GLN A 20 7.48 -9.29 -9.74
CA GLN A 20 8.81 -9.31 -9.16
C GLN A 20 9.86 -9.77 -10.19
N ASN A 21 9.52 -10.77 -10.99
CA ASN A 21 10.45 -11.42 -11.90
C ASN A 21 10.67 -10.63 -13.19
N LYS A 22 9.68 -9.82 -13.59
CA LYS A 22 9.75 -9.06 -14.83
C LYS A 22 9.18 -7.66 -14.62
N LYS A 23 9.91 -6.65 -15.08
CA LYS A 23 9.44 -5.28 -15.07
C LYS A 23 8.51 -5.05 -16.27
N TYR A 24 7.25 -4.75 -15.98
CA TYR A 24 6.27 -4.33 -16.97
C TYR A 24 6.19 -2.81 -16.94
N SER A 25 6.29 -2.17 -18.10
CA SER A 25 6.27 -0.73 -18.17
C SER A 25 4.83 -0.20 -18.29
N ARG A 26 4.50 0.78 -17.46
CA ARG A 26 3.27 1.59 -17.57
C ARG A 26 1.98 0.78 -17.56
N LEU A 27 1.89 -0.22 -16.70
CA LEU A 27 0.68 -1.01 -16.51
C LEU A 27 0.05 -0.62 -15.17
N ASP A 28 -1.26 -0.33 -15.19
CA ASP A 28 -2.03 -0.13 -13.96
C ASP A 28 -2.49 -1.50 -13.44
N ILE A 29 -2.26 -1.75 -12.15
CA ILE A 29 -2.70 -2.97 -11.48
C ILE A 29 -3.78 -2.59 -10.49
N ARG A 30 -4.96 -3.20 -10.59
CA ARG A 30 -6.06 -3.02 -9.65
C ARG A 30 -6.13 -4.22 -8.73
N PHE A 31 -6.04 -3.97 -7.42
CA PHE A 31 -6.28 -4.99 -6.42
C PHE A 31 -7.75 -4.96 -6.03
N GLU A 32 -8.46 -6.04 -6.32
CA GLU A 32 -9.86 -6.22 -5.93
C GLU A 32 -9.96 -6.80 -4.54
N ASN A 33 -11.08 -6.52 -3.86
CA ASN A 33 -11.42 -7.08 -2.55
C ASN A 33 -10.50 -6.62 -1.42
N VAL A 34 -9.89 -5.45 -1.56
CA VAL A 34 -9.11 -4.82 -0.49
C VAL A 34 -10.02 -4.21 0.57
N HIS A 35 -11.21 -3.74 0.19
CA HIS A 35 -12.23 -3.17 1.07
C HIS A 35 -11.75 -1.95 1.87
N LEU A 36 -11.11 -1.00 1.20
CA LEU A 36 -10.61 0.23 1.84
C LEU A 36 -11.69 1.00 2.60
N ARG A 37 -12.93 0.95 2.14
CA ARG A 37 -14.04 1.68 2.80
C ARG A 37 -14.31 1.19 4.22
N GLU A 38 -13.90 -0.04 4.57
CA GLU A 38 -14.03 -0.55 5.93
C GLU A 38 -13.22 0.28 6.93
N ILE A 39 -12.12 0.88 6.47
CA ILE A 39 -11.29 1.77 7.30
C ILE A 39 -12.08 2.99 7.78
N ASN A 40 -13.03 3.46 6.97
CA ASN A 40 -13.85 4.63 7.32
C ASN A 40 -14.60 4.46 8.64
N LYS A 41 -14.93 3.23 9.02
CA LYS A 41 -15.62 2.94 10.27
C LYS A 41 -14.80 3.27 11.51
N LEU A 42 -13.49 3.37 11.36
CA LEU A 42 -12.56 3.67 12.45
C LEU A 42 -12.29 5.18 12.59
N LEU A 43 -12.80 5.97 11.66
CA LEU A 43 -12.51 7.39 11.57
C LEU A 43 -13.79 8.23 11.75
N PRO A 44 -13.69 9.48 12.23
CA PRO A 44 -14.85 10.36 12.34
C PRO A 44 -15.30 10.96 11.00
N PHE A 45 -14.64 10.59 9.90
CA PHE A 45 -14.95 11.06 8.56
C PHE A 45 -14.69 9.94 7.54
N SER A 46 -15.21 10.12 6.33
CA SER A 46 -15.01 9.15 5.24
C SER A 46 -13.72 9.50 4.50
N LEU A 47 -12.68 8.69 4.69
CA LEU A 47 -11.38 8.88 4.04
C LEU A 47 -11.35 8.29 2.63
N PHE A 48 -11.86 7.07 2.47
CA PHE A 48 -11.85 6.36 1.20
C PHE A 48 -13.25 6.25 0.63
N GLU A 49 -13.47 6.81 -0.56
CA GLU A 49 -14.77 6.74 -1.23
C GLU A 49 -14.94 5.42 -2.00
N LYS A 50 -13.84 4.78 -2.37
CA LYS A 50 -13.83 3.55 -3.17
C LYS A 50 -13.05 2.46 -2.46
N ASN A 51 -13.43 1.20 -2.73
CA ASN A 51 -12.79 0.03 -2.13
C ASN A 51 -11.52 -0.40 -2.86
N ASP A 52 -11.43 -0.17 -4.15
CA ASP A 52 -10.33 -0.69 -4.96
C ASP A 52 -9.06 0.12 -4.74
N LEU A 53 -7.94 -0.58 -4.81
CA LEU A 53 -6.62 -0.02 -4.62
C LEU A 53 -5.78 -0.33 -5.85
N PHE A 54 -5.13 0.68 -6.40
CA PHE A 54 -4.30 0.56 -7.59
C PHE A 54 -2.83 0.74 -7.27
N ILE A 55 -1.98 0.15 -8.11
CA ILE A 55 -0.54 0.40 -8.08
C ILE A 55 -0.02 0.38 -9.52
N ASN A 56 0.98 1.18 -9.80
CA ASN A 56 1.71 1.13 -11.07
C ASN A 56 2.64 -0.08 -11.07
N SER A 57 2.71 -0.79 -12.19
CA SER A 57 3.57 -1.98 -12.32
C SER A 57 5.05 -1.68 -12.05
N ASP A 58 5.53 -0.50 -12.42
CA ASP A 58 6.91 -0.10 -12.13
C ASP A 58 7.14 0.00 -10.62
N THR A 59 6.21 0.60 -9.89
CA THR A 59 6.27 0.71 -8.44
C THR A 59 6.24 -0.66 -7.78
N LEU A 60 5.35 -1.54 -8.22
CA LEU A 60 5.26 -2.89 -7.66
C LEU A 60 6.56 -3.67 -7.86
N TRP A 61 7.15 -3.59 -9.03
CA TRP A 61 8.44 -4.22 -9.31
C TRP A 61 9.54 -3.68 -8.38
N GLU A 62 9.62 -2.36 -8.24
CA GLU A 62 10.62 -1.70 -7.40
C GLU A 62 10.53 -2.14 -5.94
N LEU A 63 9.31 -2.22 -5.39
CA LEU A 63 9.09 -2.61 -3.99
C LEU A 63 9.68 -3.98 -3.67
N MET A 64 9.75 -4.88 -4.66
CA MET A 64 10.23 -6.24 -4.47
C MET A 64 11.70 -6.43 -4.84
N GLN A 65 12.39 -5.38 -5.27
CA GLN A 65 13.83 -5.48 -5.57
C GLN A 65 14.66 -5.38 -4.30
N PRO A 66 15.86 -6.00 -4.28
CA PRO A 66 16.71 -5.98 -3.10
C PRO A 66 17.07 -4.57 -2.64
N ILE A 67 17.09 -4.37 -1.33
CA ILE A 67 17.52 -3.11 -0.72
C ILE A 67 19.00 -2.87 -1.08
N GLY A 68 19.37 -1.62 -1.27
CA GLY A 68 20.76 -1.24 -1.52
C GLY A 68 21.11 -1.01 -2.99
N LYS A 69 20.15 -1.15 -3.89
CA LYS A 69 20.35 -0.71 -5.27
C LYS A 69 20.50 0.80 -5.28
N THR A 70 21.62 1.28 -5.79
CA THR A 70 21.98 2.71 -5.79
C THR A 70 20.97 3.54 -6.58
N GLY A 71 20.55 4.66 -5.99
CA GLY A 71 19.73 5.66 -6.69
C GLY A 71 18.24 5.35 -6.76
N THR A 72 17.74 4.31 -6.09
CA THR A 72 16.32 3.95 -6.13
C THR A 72 15.74 3.88 -4.73
N HIS A 73 14.85 4.83 -4.40
CA HIS A 73 14.26 4.98 -3.06
C HIS A 73 13.19 3.93 -2.75
N ASN A 74 12.62 3.27 -3.77
CA ASN A 74 11.53 2.31 -3.59
C ASN A 74 11.98 0.84 -3.58
N TYR A 75 13.29 0.56 -3.56
CA TYR A 75 13.81 -0.80 -3.48
C TYR A 75 13.79 -1.25 -2.02
N HIS A 76 12.70 -1.91 -1.62
CA HIS A 76 12.46 -2.25 -0.21
C HIS A 76 12.63 -3.73 0.10
N GLY A 77 12.91 -4.57 -0.88
CA GLY A 77 13.14 -5.98 -0.66
C GLY A 77 11.93 -6.75 -0.15
N LEU A 78 10.73 -6.27 -0.45
CA LEU A 78 9.50 -6.94 -0.01
C LEU A 78 9.28 -8.22 -0.82
N THR A 79 8.73 -9.24 -0.17
CA THR A 79 8.34 -10.46 -0.85
C THR A 79 6.91 -10.33 -1.39
N PRO A 80 6.53 -11.15 -2.39
CA PRO A 80 5.13 -11.22 -2.81
C PRO A 80 4.18 -11.55 -1.65
N ASP A 81 4.62 -12.42 -0.71
CA ASP A 81 3.84 -12.75 0.49
C ASP A 81 3.65 -11.53 1.38
N ASP A 82 4.67 -10.70 1.57
CA ASP A 82 4.57 -9.48 2.36
C ASP A 82 3.50 -8.55 1.79
N ILE A 83 3.53 -8.34 0.48
CA ILE A 83 2.55 -7.47 -0.20
C ILE A 83 1.15 -8.07 -0.10
N PHE A 84 1.00 -9.35 -0.37
CA PHE A 84 -0.27 -10.05 -0.26
C PHE A 84 -0.87 -9.92 1.15
N ASN A 85 -0.08 -10.20 2.18
CA ASN A 85 -0.56 -10.17 3.56
C ASN A 85 -0.84 -8.75 4.04
N ALA A 86 -0.02 -7.78 3.63
CA ALA A 86 -0.27 -6.38 3.97
C ALA A 86 -1.61 -5.90 3.40
N LEU A 87 -1.88 -6.20 2.14
CA LEU A 87 -3.13 -5.78 1.50
C LEU A 87 -4.35 -6.49 2.08
N ASN A 88 -4.22 -7.76 2.45
CA ASN A 88 -5.30 -8.50 3.11
C ASN A 88 -5.55 -8.04 4.55
N SER A 89 -4.63 -7.32 5.15
CA SER A 89 -4.73 -6.85 6.53
C SER A 89 -5.03 -5.36 6.63
N LEU A 90 -5.23 -4.66 5.51
CA LEU A 90 -5.52 -3.22 5.52
C LEU A 90 -6.81 -2.87 6.26
N GLU A 91 -7.78 -3.79 6.28
CA GLU A 91 -9.04 -3.60 7.01
C GLU A 91 -8.84 -3.57 8.53
N GLU A 92 -7.71 -4.09 9.01
CA GLU A 92 -7.34 -4.13 10.42
C GLU A 92 -6.04 -3.34 10.61
N PRO A 93 -6.11 -2.00 10.55
CA PRO A 93 -4.91 -1.20 10.68
C PRO A 93 -4.43 -1.14 12.13
N TYR A 94 -3.11 -1.10 12.30
CA TYR A 94 -2.48 -0.77 13.57
C TYR A 94 -2.56 0.75 13.80
N CYS A 95 -2.28 1.54 12.76
CA CYS A 95 -2.44 2.98 12.82
C CYS A 95 -2.64 3.57 11.42
N ILE A 96 -3.18 4.78 11.40
CA ILE A 96 -3.41 5.56 10.17
C ILE A 96 -2.97 6.98 10.45
N PHE A 97 -2.18 7.58 9.58
CA PHE A 97 -1.81 8.98 9.70
C PHE A 97 -1.69 9.66 8.34
N LYS A 98 -1.86 10.97 8.34
CA LYS A 98 -1.70 11.79 7.16
C LYS A 98 -0.22 12.06 6.92
N VAL A 99 0.26 11.79 5.71
CA VAL A 99 1.65 12.05 5.31
C VAL A 99 1.76 13.46 4.75
N LYS A 100 0.86 13.81 3.84
CA LYS A 100 0.70 15.14 3.25
C LYS A 100 -0.67 15.19 2.55
N ASN A 101 -0.97 16.30 1.89
CA ASN A 101 -2.26 16.44 1.21
C ASN A 101 -2.56 15.24 0.32
N GLU A 102 -3.72 14.62 0.52
CA GLU A 102 -4.21 13.47 -0.23
C GLU A 102 -3.36 12.21 -0.12
N ARG A 103 -2.34 12.18 0.76
CA ARG A 103 -1.54 10.98 1.03
C ARG A 103 -1.67 10.56 2.47
N TYR A 104 -1.98 9.29 2.67
CA TYR A 104 -2.20 8.69 3.98
C TYR A 104 -1.40 7.40 4.12
N ALA A 105 -0.83 7.21 5.29
CA ALA A 105 -0.17 5.95 5.62
C ALA A 105 -1.15 5.08 6.38
N VAL A 106 -1.37 3.87 5.88
CA VAL A 106 -2.14 2.84 6.56
C VAL A 106 -1.17 1.72 6.90
N ILE A 107 -1.03 1.45 8.20
CA ILE A 107 -0.12 0.41 8.67
C ILE A 107 -0.96 -0.74 9.18
N PRO A 108 -1.03 -1.87 8.45
CA PRO A 108 -1.79 -3.03 8.92
C PRO A 108 -1.12 -3.70 10.10
N VAL A 109 -1.86 -4.53 10.83
CA VAL A 109 -1.33 -5.29 11.96
C VAL A 109 -0.34 -6.38 11.55
N TYR A 110 -0.27 -6.68 10.26
CA TYR A 110 0.65 -7.68 9.73
C TYR A 110 2.12 -7.32 9.99
N ILE A 111 2.89 -8.28 10.44
CA ILE A 111 4.34 -8.15 10.61
C ILE A 111 5.03 -8.95 9.50
N SER A 112 5.95 -8.31 8.78
CA SER A 112 6.65 -8.91 7.66
C SER A 112 7.60 -10.03 8.10
N SER A 113 8.12 -10.78 7.12
CA SER A 113 9.12 -11.83 7.34
C SER A 113 10.40 -11.30 8.00
N HIS A 114 10.67 -9.99 7.89
CA HIS A 114 11.82 -9.35 8.54
C HIS A 114 11.44 -8.69 9.87
N ASN A 115 10.28 -9.05 10.44
CA ASN A 115 9.81 -8.54 11.73
C ASN A 115 9.58 -7.03 11.73
N GLU A 116 9.05 -6.50 10.64
CA GLU A 116 8.78 -5.09 10.48
C GLU A 116 7.32 -4.84 10.14
N TYR A 117 6.77 -3.71 10.60
CA TYR A 117 5.48 -3.22 10.11
C TYR A 117 5.65 -2.70 8.69
N LEU A 118 4.62 -2.85 7.85
CA LEU A 118 4.62 -2.32 6.50
C LEU A 118 3.72 -1.09 6.42
N MET A 119 4.31 0.05 6.09
CA MET A 119 3.60 1.31 5.96
C MET A 119 3.13 1.49 4.51
N VAL A 120 1.84 1.26 4.27
CA VAL A 120 1.25 1.39 2.94
C VAL A 120 0.83 2.85 2.74
N VAL A 121 1.52 3.56 1.88
CA VAL A 121 1.20 4.97 1.59
C VAL A 121 0.26 5.02 0.39
N ILE A 122 -0.93 5.57 0.63
CA ILE A 122 -2.00 5.62 -0.37
C ILE A 122 -2.31 7.09 -0.69
N GLU A 123 -2.32 7.41 -1.98
CA GLU A 123 -2.77 8.71 -2.47
C GLU A 123 -4.21 8.57 -2.94
N THR A 124 -5.08 9.44 -2.41
CA THR A 124 -6.48 9.51 -2.83
C THR A 124 -6.60 10.43 -4.04
N SER A 125 -7.66 10.27 -4.82
CA SER A 125 -7.96 11.15 -5.96
C SER A 125 -6.83 11.17 -7.01
N CYS A 126 -6.29 10.02 -7.32
CA CYS A 126 -5.18 9.87 -8.26
C CYS A 126 -5.67 9.45 -9.64
N GLY A 127 -4.95 9.84 -10.70
CA GLY A 127 -5.22 9.38 -12.06
C GLY A 127 -4.57 8.04 -12.37
N LEU A 128 -5.08 7.37 -13.39
CA LEU A 128 -4.48 6.15 -13.95
C LEU A 128 -3.55 6.51 -15.11
N ILE A 129 -2.62 5.62 -15.43
CA ILE A 129 -1.79 5.76 -16.64
C ILE A 129 -2.68 5.77 -17.88
N THR A 130 -3.71 4.92 -17.90
CA THR A 130 -4.64 4.78 -19.02
C THR A 130 -5.75 5.83 -19.01
N ASN A 131 -5.98 6.52 -17.88
CA ASN A 131 -7.00 7.55 -17.75
C ASN A 131 -6.59 8.55 -16.67
N ALA A 132 -6.00 9.68 -17.09
CA ALA A 132 -5.52 10.72 -16.18
C ALA A 132 -6.64 11.39 -15.38
N ASN A 133 -7.90 11.30 -15.83
CA ASN A 133 -9.06 11.88 -15.16
C ASN A 133 -9.75 10.91 -14.19
N ALA A 134 -9.25 9.67 -14.06
CA ALA A 134 -9.79 8.72 -13.09
C ALA A 134 -9.54 9.24 -11.69
N ASN A 135 -10.47 8.93 -10.78
CA ASN A 135 -10.37 9.29 -9.37
C ASN A 135 -10.26 8.01 -8.56
N ILE A 136 -9.04 7.57 -8.30
CA ILE A 136 -8.76 6.28 -7.69
C ILE A 136 -7.84 6.42 -6.48
N ASN A 137 -7.81 5.38 -5.65
CA ASN A 137 -6.84 5.25 -4.58
C ASN A 137 -5.63 4.48 -5.10
N LYS A 138 -4.44 5.02 -4.94
CA LYS A 138 -3.22 4.44 -5.51
C LYS A 138 -2.14 4.28 -4.45
N ILE A 139 -1.50 3.12 -4.44
CA ILE A 139 -0.31 2.90 -3.62
C ILE A 139 0.85 3.68 -4.22
N VAL A 140 1.42 4.58 -3.42
CA VAL A 140 2.61 5.35 -3.80
C VAL A 140 3.86 4.56 -3.46
N THR A 141 3.87 3.92 -2.29
CA THR A 141 4.96 3.07 -1.83
C THR A 141 4.52 2.22 -0.63
N ILE A 142 5.33 1.23 -0.28
CA ILE A 142 5.17 0.45 0.95
C ILE A 142 6.53 0.41 1.64
N TYR A 143 6.62 1.06 2.80
CA TYR A 143 7.86 1.15 3.57
C TYR A 143 7.87 0.13 4.72
N PRO A 144 8.92 -0.70 4.84
CA PRO A 144 9.12 -1.46 6.07
C PRO A 144 9.61 -0.52 7.20
N LYS A 145 9.04 -0.69 8.40
CA LYS A 145 9.38 0.10 9.59
C LYS A 145 9.64 -0.82 10.77
N SER A 146 10.87 -0.82 11.26
CA SER A 146 11.28 -1.66 12.38
C SER A 146 10.77 -1.14 13.73
N ASN A 147 10.57 0.17 13.87
CA ASN A 147 10.10 0.78 15.11
C ASN A 147 9.02 1.82 14.80
N ILE A 148 7.79 1.33 14.64
CA ILE A 148 6.67 2.19 14.26
C ILE A 148 6.32 3.18 15.38
N ASN A 149 6.42 2.78 16.63
CA ASN A 149 6.09 3.67 17.75
C ASN A 149 7.04 4.87 17.83
N LYS A 150 8.32 4.65 17.60
CA LYS A 150 9.29 5.74 17.50
C LYS A 150 8.98 6.66 16.33
N HIS A 151 8.58 6.10 15.20
CA HIS A 151 8.17 6.87 14.02
C HIS A 151 6.95 7.76 14.34
N LEU A 152 5.97 7.21 15.03
CA LEU A 152 4.74 7.93 15.39
C LEU A 152 5.01 9.14 16.29
N THR A 153 6.05 9.10 17.13
CA THR A 153 6.39 10.25 17.99
C THR A 153 6.84 11.47 17.19
N LYS A 154 7.25 11.28 15.94
CA LYS A 154 7.70 12.36 15.06
C LYS A 154 6.57 12.95 14.23
N ILE A 155 5.37 12.38 14.31
CA ILE A 155 4.21 12.82 13.54
C ILE A 155 3.39 13.76 14.41
N LYS A 156 2.90 14.85 13.83
CA LYS A 156 2.02 15.79 14.52
C LYS A 156 0.74 15.09 14.97
N ASN A 157 0.29 15.36 16.19
CA ASN A 157 -0.91 14.73 16.73
C ASN A 157 -2.14 14.89 15.85
N ASP A 158 -2.29 16.04 15.20
CA ASP A 158 -3.42 16.30 14.31
C ASP A 158 -3.38 15.43 13.04
N ASP A 159 -2.20 14.95 12.67
CA ASP A 159 -2.02 14.09 11.49
C ASP A 159 -2.24 12.61 11.82
N ILE A 160 -2.24 12.23 13.09
CA ILE A 160 -2.52 10.85 13.52
C ILE A 160 -4.04 10.68 13.58
N LEU A 161 -4.57 9.86 12.68
CA LEU A 161 -6.01 9.68 12.52
C LEU A 161 -6.55 8.50 13.35
N TYR A 162 -5.73 7.48 13.57
CA TYR A 162 -6.15 6.28 14.27
C TYR A 162 -4.94 5.52 14.81
N ILE A 163 -5.02 5.05 16.03
CA ILE A 163 -4.07 4.09 16.63
C ILE A 163 -4.89 3.00 17.33
N LYS A 164 -4.60 1.76 17.01
CA LYS A 164 -5.24 0.61 17.63
C LYS A 164 -4.85 0.55 19.11
N LYS A 165 -5.85 0.34 19.94
CA LYS A 165 -5.66 0.18 21.40
C LYS A 165 -5.68 -1.28 21.82
#